data_b74ec9755da47fd0dabf1b7de5cfdaec
#
_entry.id   b74ec9755da47fd0dabf1b7de5cfdaec
#
_cell.length_a   1.000
_cell.length_b   1.000
_cell.length_c   1.000
_cell.angle_alpha   90.00
_cell.angle_beta   90.00
_cell.angle_gamma   90.00
#
_symmetry.space_group_name_H-M   'P 1'
#
loop_
_entity.id
_entity.type
_entity.pdbx_description
1 polymer ?
#
loop_
_entity_poly.entity_id
_entity_poly.type
_entity_poly.pdbx_seq_one_letter_code
_entity_poly.pdbx_strand_id
1 'polypeptide(L)'
;MKGTATIRILLASCILTANANAVQAQSTTPGGMPPPPGMSLAESAAMRFPQPVRVGDLLGRQVLRPVESQDVLGRVRRVVRDGDGQIMVVVDFGGFFGFGSRPIAVPVDAMVLLGQDIEIVAFTPEQLQQFPTFSPSGTTDVADDTTIKVGLAKPSH
;
A
#
# COMPACT_ATOMS: atom_id res chain seq x y z
N MET A 1 -68.14 35.85 24.37
CA MET A 1 -68.34 34.50 23.80
C MET A 1 -67.13 34.14 22.99
N LYS A 2 -66.48 33.21 23.52
CA LYS A 2 -65.52 32.26 22.82
C LYS A 2 -64.58 32.84 21.78
N GLY A 3 -63.46 33.35 22.26
CA GLY A 3 -62.20 33.55 21.44
C GLY A 3 -61.32 32.33 21.54
N THR A 4 -61.08 31.71 20.41
CA THR A 4 -60.15 30.59 20.27
C THR A 4 -58.73 31.17 20.04
N ALA A 5 -57.86 30.97 21.01
CA ALA A 5 -56.46 31.34 20.90
C ALA A 5 -55.71 30.25 20.10
N THR A 6 -55.18 30.63 18.94
CA THR A 6 -54.32 29.77 18.11
C THR A 6 -52.88 29.93 18.55
N ILE A 7 -52.36 28.94 19.21
CA ILE A 7 -50.93 28.85 19.57
C ILE A 7 -50.17 28.40 18.34
N ARG A 8 -49.32 29.28 17.78
CA ARG A 8 -48.35 28.94 16.77
C ARG A 8 -47.07 28.46 17.44
N ILE A 9 -46.82 27.16 17.38
CA ILE A 9 -45.57 26.56 17.80
C ILE A 9 -44.58 26.74 16.68
N LEU A 10 -43.59 27.59 16.88
CA LEU A 10 -42.42 27.71 16.03
C LEU A 10 -41.41 26.57 16.38
N LEU A 11 -41.38 25.58 15.52
CA LEU A 11 -40.30 24.55 15.57
C LEU A 11 -39.04 25.16 14.98
N ALA A 12 -38.11 25.51 15.84
CA ALA A 12 -36.76 25.86 15.43
C ALA A 12 -35.98 24.54 15.16
N SER A 13 -35.80 24.21 13.89
CA SER A 13 -34.89 23.13 13.47
C SER A 13 -33.45 23.57 13.65
N CYS A 14 -32.80 23.11 14.72
CA CYS A 14 -31.33 23.16 14.84
C CYS A 14 -30.74 22.09 13.93
N ILE A 15 -30.21 22.50 12.79
CA ILE A 15 -29.39 21.65 11.96
C ILE A 15 -28.00 21.62 12.61
N LEU A 16 -27.70 20.54 13.31
CA LEU A 16 -26.36 20.22 13.79
C LEU A 16 -25.56 19.70 12.60
N THR A 17 -24.77 20.55 11.97
CA THR A 17 -23.73 20.12 11.03
C THR A 17 -22.59 19.52 11.84
N ALA A 18 -22.57 18.21 11.97
CA ALA A 18 -21.41 17.48 12.47
C ALA A 18 -20.30 17.55 11.43
N ASN A 19 -19.34 18.48 11.59
CA ASN A 19 -18.07 18.42 10.91
C ASN A 19 -17.29 17.24 11.48
N ALA A 20 -17.36 16.10 10.81
CA ALA A 20 -16.44 14.99 11.03
C ALA A 20 -15.08 15.39 10.45
N ASN A 21 -14.27 16.10 11.25
CA ASN A 21 -12.84 16.17 11.01
C ASN A 21 -12.29 14.75 11.17
N ALA A 22 -12.14 14.04 10.05
CA ALA A 22 -11.34 12.84 9.99
C ALA A 22 -9.90 13.27 10.28
N VAL A 23 -9.49 13.15 11.53
CA VAL A 23 -8.09 13.20 11.93
C VAL A 23 -7.44 12.00 11.29
N GLN A 24 -6.84 12.21 10.11
CA GLN A 24 -5.93 11.23 9.52
C GLN A 24 -4.73 11.16 10.46
N ALA A 25 -4.65 10.07 11.19
CA ALA A 25 -3.48 9.74 11.97
C ALA A 25 -2.30 9.61 11.00
N GLN A 26 -1.47 10.65 10.95
CA GLN A 26 -0.19 10.61 10.26
C GLN A 26 0.68 9.68 11.08
N SER A 27 0.77 8.43 10.64
CA SER A 27 1.74 7.49 11.18
C SER A 27 3.12 7.96 10.75
N THR A 28 3.78 8.72 11.62
CA THR A 28 5.20 9.03 11.48
C THR A 28 5.97 7.76 11.79
N THR A 29 6.22 6.96 10.77
CA THR A 29 7.00 5.74 10.89
C THR A 29 8.40 6.01 10.37
N PRO A 30 9.45 5.72 11.15
CA PRO A 30 10.82 5.72 10.62
C PRO A 30 10.92 4.67 9.52
N GLY A 31 11.25 5.08 8.32
CA GLY A 31 11.69 4.17 7.28
C GLY A 31 10.82 3.97 6.05
N GLY A 32 9.56 4.32 6.07
CA GLY A 32 8.77 4.41 4.83
C GLY A 32 8.40 5.87 4.59
N MET A 33 8.62 6.39 3.39
CA MET A 33 8.07 7.69 3.01
C MET A 33 6.70 7.44 2.40
N PRO A 34 5.59 7.55 3.17
CA PRO A 34 4.26 7.49 2.57
C PRO A 34 4.15 8.60 1.51
N PRO A 35 3.30 8.44 0.51
CA PRO A 35 3.04 9.51 -0.44
C PRO A 35 2.68 10.80 0.31
N PRO A 36 3.12 11.96 -0.17
CA PRO A 36 2.68 13.24 0.39
C PRO A 36 1.15 13.32 0.44
N PRO A 37 0.57 14.05 1.41
CA PRO A 37 -0.87 14.23 1.48
C PRO A 37 -1.45 14.70 0.15
N GLY A 38 -2.46 13.98 -0.35
CA GLY A 38 -3.11 14.27 -1.63
C GLY A 38 -2.46 13.67 -2.87
N MET A 39 -1.34 12.96 -2.73
CA MET A 39 -0.69 12.24 -3.83
C MET A 39 -1.04 10.75 -3.77
N SER A 40 -1.43 10.18 -4.90
CA SER A 40 -1.67 8.73 -5.00
C SER A 40 -0.36 7.94 -4.96
N LEU A 41 -0.47 6.65 -4.65
CA LEU A 41 0.69 5.75 -4.65
C LEU A 41 1.35 5.68 -6.04
N ALA A 42 0.54 5.62 -7.11
CA ALA A 42 1.02 5.58 -8.49
C ALA A 42 1.77 6.86 -8.88
N GLU A 43 1.26 8.04 -8.50
CA GLU A 43 1.94 9.32 -8.73
C GLU A 43 3.27 9.38 -7.98
N SER A 44 3.29 8.94 -6.71
CA SER A 44 4.52 8.86 -5.93
C SER A 44 5.53 7.89 -6.56
N ALA A 45 5.08 6.74 -7.08
CA ALA A 45 5.93 5.77 -7.76
C ALA A 45 6.51 6.33 -9.05
N ALA A 46 5.74 7.07 -9.84
CA ALA A 46 6.19 7.70 -11.08
C ALA A 46 7.35 8.69 -10.85
N MET A 47 7.43 9.31 -9.68
CA MET A 47 8.53 10.23 -9.31
C MET A 47 9.83 9.52 -8.90
N ARG A 48 9.83 8.20 -8.75
CA ARG A 48 10.96 7.39 -8.28
C ARG A 48 11.84 6.83 -9.40
N PHE A 49 11.86 7.45 -10.57
CA PHE A 49 12.65 6.98 -11.73
C PHE A 49 12.33 5.52 -12.08
N PRO A 50 11.10 5.21 -12.55
CA PRO A 50 10.71 3.83 -12.82
C PRO A 50 11.61 3.20 -13.89
N GLN A 51 12.15 2.02 -13.56
CA GLN A 51 13.01 1.23 -14.44
C GLN A 51 12.22 0.06 -15.01
N PRO A 52 12.45 -0.30 -16.28
CA PRO A 52 11.91 -1.53 -16.85
C PRO A 52 12.62 -2.74 -16.23
N VAL A 53 11.85 -3.69 -15.72
CA VAL A 53 12.34 -4.93 -15.10
C VAL A 53 11.50 -6.09 -15.58
N ARG A 54 12.14 -7.20 -15.94
CA ARG A 54 11.43 -8.43 -16.26
C ARG A 54 10.90 -9.07 -14.99
N VAL A 55 9.68 -9.59 -15.06
CA VAL A 55 9.03 -10.25 -13.91
C VAL A 55 9.90 -11.39 -13.38
N GLY A 56 10.47 -12.22 -14.27
CA GLY A 56 11.35 -13.31 -13.87
C GLY A 56 12.56 -12.87 -13.05
N ASP A 57 13.08 -11.66 -13.31
CA ASP A 57 14.21 -11.10 -12.57
C ASP A 57 13.81 -10.63 -11.14
N LEU A 58 12.52 -10.50 -10.86
CA LEU A 58 12.03 -10.16 -9.52
C LEU A 58 11.80 -11.39 -8.65
N LEU A 59 11.53 -12.54 -9.24
CA LEU A 59 11.20 -13.76 -8.51
C LEU A 59 12.36 -14.19 -7.60
N GLY A 60 12.05 -14.53 -6.36
CA GLY A 60 13.02 -14.98 -5.37
C GLY A 60 13.85 -13.87 -4.74
N ARG A 61 13.78 -12.60 -5.22
CA ARG A 61 14.49 -11.48 -4.58
C ARG A 61 14.03 -11.31 -3.14
N GLN A 62 14.94 -10.88 -2.30
CA GLN A 62 14.62 -10.50 -0.93
C GLN A 62 13.84 -9.18 -0.94
N VAL A 63 12.86 -9.11 -0.05
CA VAL A 63 12.09 -7.91 0.20
C VAL A 63 12.54 -7.36 1.54
N LEU A 64 13.10 -6.15 1.51
CA LEU A 64 13.70 -5.50 2.66
C LEU A 64 12.74 -4.47 3.26
N ARG A 65 12.94 -4.23 4.55
CA ARG A 65 12.37 -3.09 5.27
C ARG A 65 13.04 -1.81 4.78
N PRO A 66 12.31 -0.69 4.60
CA PRO A 66 12.95 0.58 4.34
C PRO A 66 13.83 1.00 5.52
N VAL A 67 15.02 1.50 5.19
CA VAL A 67 15.99 2.17 6.08
C VAL A 67 16.74 1.30 7.09
N GLU A 68 18.06 1.49 7.11
CA GLU A 68 19.10 1.18 8.12
C GLU A 68 19.21 -0.26 8.64
N SER A 69 18.13 -1.01 8.71
CA SER A 69 18.16 -2.37 9.25
C SER A 69 18.06 -3.34 8.13
N GLN A 70 18.63 -3.53 7.14
CA GLN A 70 18.58 -4.61 6.11
C GLN A 70 17.74 -5.86 6.50
N ASP A 71 16.68 -5.62 7.29
CA ASP A 71 15.81 -6.68 7.77
C ASP A 71 15.00 -7.23 6.60
N VAL A 72 15.13 -8.51 6.38
CA VAL A 72 14.39 -9.22 5.35
C VAL A 72 12.96 -9.44 5.82
N LEU A 73 12.01 -8.82 5.14
CA LEU A 73 10.58 -9.00 5.39
C LEU A 73 10.03 -10.28 4.75
N GLY A 74 10.68 -10.75 3.69
CA GLY A 74 10.22 -11.91 2.94
C GLY A 74 10.92 -12.04 1.58
N ARG A 75 10.31 -12.82 0.70
CA ARG A 75 10.81 -13.02 -0.69
C ARG A 75 9.69 -12.90 -1.69
N VAL A 76 10.00 -12.39 -2.86
CA VAL A 76 9.05 -12.34 -3.98
C VAL A 76 8.74 -13.76 -4.45
N ARG A 77 7.47 -14.12 -4.41
CA ARG A 77 6.97 -15.43 -4.83
C ARG A 77 6.44 -15.41 -6.27
N ARG A 78 5.65 -14.39 -6.61
CA ARG A 78 5.06 -14.21 -7.94
C ARG A 78 4.66 -12.76 -8.15
N VAL A 79 4.36 -12.43 -9.40
CA VAL A 79 3.76 -11.14 -9.78
C VAL A 79 2.42 -11.43 -10.43
N VAL A 80 1.38 -10.72 -10.00
CA VAL A 80 0.03 -10.90 -10.51
C VAL A 80 -0.56 -9.56 -10.93
N ARG A 81 -1.59 -9.62 -11.76
CA ARG A 81 -2.46 -8.49 -12.08
C ARG A 81 -3.80 -8.71 -11.40
N ASP A 82 -4.28 -7.73 -10.67
CA ASP A 82 -5.60 -7.79 -10.05
C ASP A 82 -6.73 -7.48 -11.04
N GLY A 83 -7.98 -7.53 -10.55
CA GLY A 83 -9.17 -7.26 -11.36
C GLY A 83 -9.26 -5.85 -11.92
N ASP A 84 -8.57 -4.89 -11.31
CA ASP A 84 -8.49 -3.48 -11.75
C ASP A 84 -7.30 -3.23 -12.70
N GLY A 85 -6.52 -4.27 -12.98
CA GLY A 85 -5.36 -4.20 -13.86
C GLY A 85 -4.07 -3.75 -13.17
N GLN A 86 -4.08 -3.55 -11.85
CA GLN A 86 -2.91 -3.15 -11.08
C GLN A 86 -1.93 -4.31 -10.92
N ILE A 87 -0.63 -4.01 -11.02
CA ILE A 87 0.42 -5.00 -10.79
C ILE A 87 0.66 -5.13 -9.29
N MET A 88 0.52 -6.37 -8.81
CA MET A 88 0.76 -6.74 -7.42
C MET A 88 1.92 -7.72 -7.34
N VAL A 89 2.80 -7.52 -6.39
CA VAL A 89 3.90 -8.43 -6.07
C VAL A 89 3.48 -9.25 -4.86
N VAL A 90 3.40 -10.57 -5.03
CA VAL A 90 3.11 -11.49 -3.93
C VAL A 90 4.40 -11.82 -3.22
N VAL A 91 4.45 -11.50 -1.94
CA VAL A 91 5.59 -11.68 -1.06
C VAL A 91 5.26 -12.73 -0.01
N ASP A 92 6.13 -13.70 0.17
CA ASP A 92 6.09 -14.60 1.33
C ASP A 92 6.59 -13.83 2.55
N PHE A 93 5.67 -13.17 3.25
CA PHE A 93 5.93 -12.21 4.31
C PHE A 93 6.08 -12.90 5.68
N GLY A 94 7.10 -12.51 6.42
CA GLY A 94 7.39 -13.06 7.75
C GLY A 94 8.01 -14.45 7.69
N GLY A 95 7.93 -15.15 8.83
CA GLY A 95 8.49 -16.49 8.98
C GLY A 95 9.97 -16.48 9.37
N PHE A 96 10.41 -17.62 9.90
CA PHE A 96 11.80 -17.86 10.25
C PHE A 96 12.32 -19.02 9.38
N PHE A 97 13.35 -18.78 8.57
CA PHE A 97 13.86 -19.75 7.60
C PHE A 97 12.79 -20.32 6.65
N GLY A 98 11.79 -19.52 6.25
CA GLY A 98 10.71 -19.96 5.37
C GLY A 98 9.55 -20.68 6.07
N PHE A 99 9.64 -20.92 7.37
CA PHE A 99 8.55 -21.50 8.16
C PHE A 99 7.67 -20.41 8.75
N GLY A 100 6.34 -20.56 8.61
CA GLY A 100 5.36 -19.62 9.17
C GLY A 100 5.20 -18.31 8.35
N SER A 101 5.79 -18.23 7.17
CA SER A 101 5.51 -17.10 6.25
C SER A 101 4.08 -17.22 5.68
N ARG A 102 3.48 -16.08 5.41
CA ARG A 102 2.19 -16.01 4.70
C ARG A 102 2.32 -15.15 3.45
N PRO A 103 1.70 -15.54 2.33
CA PRO A 103 1.72 -14.70 1.14
C PRO A 103 0.82 -13.48 1.34
N ILE A 104 1.35 -12.31 1.02
CA ILE A 104 0.60 -11.05 0.93
C ILE A 104 0.82 -10.44 -0.45
N ALA A 105 -0.18 -9.74 -0.99
CA ALA A 105 -0.03 -9.01 -2.24
C ALA A 105 0.19 -7.53 -1.96
N VAL A 106 1.30 -6.98 -2.47
CA VAL A 106 1.69 -5.58 -2.28
C VAL A 106 1.74 -4.90 -3.65
N PRO A 107 1.15 -3.72 -3.82
CA PRO A 107 1.24 -2.97 -5.07
C PRO A 107 2.70 -2.73 -5.47
N VAL A 108 3.04 -2.93 -6.74
CA VAL A 108 4.40 -2.67 -7.24
C VAL A 108 4.81 -1.21 -7.02
N ASP A 109 3.85 -0.29 -7.05
CA ASP A 109 4.04 1.13 -6.80
C ASP A 109 4.49 1.46 -5.36
N ALA A 110 4.33 0.51 -4.44
CA ALA A 110 4.82 0.61 -3.06
C ALA A 110 6.29 0.20 -2.91
N MET A 111 6.93 -0.24 -3.99
CA MET A 111 8.26 -0.85 -3.97
C MET A 111 9.27 -0.06 -4.78
N VAL A 112 10.54 -0.26 -4.44
CA VAL A 112 11.69 0.23 -5.22
C VAL A 112 12.75 -0.86 -5.33
N LEU A 113 13.53 -0.81 -6.40
CA LEU A 113 14.70 -1.66 -6.57
C LEU A 113 15.85 -1.11 -5.74
N LEU A 114 16.53 -2.00 -5.02
CA LEU A 114 17.74 -1.71 -4.26
C LEU A 114 18.81 -2.77 -4.63
N GLY A 115 19.53 -2.53 -5.69
CA GLY A 115 20.46 -3.50 -6.23
C GLY A 115 19.78 -4.82 -6.63
N GLN A 116 20.13 -5.91 -5.96
CA GLN A 116 19.54 -7.24 -6.18
C GLN A 116 18.28 -7.48 -5.36
N ASP A 117 17.91 -6.57 -4.47
CA ASP A 117 16.78 -6.68 -3.57
C ASP A 117 15.67 -5.71 -3.94
N ILE A 118 14.55 -5.81 -3.25
CA ILE A 118 13.40 -4.91 -3.36
C ILE A 118 13.14 -4.34 -1.98
N GLU A 119 12.83 -3.07 -1.92
CA GLU A 119 12.45 -2.38 -0.70
C GLU A 119 10.99 -1.95 -0.77
N ILE A 120 10.19 -2.21 0.28
CA ILE A 120 8.83 -1.68 0.41
C ILE A 120 8.92 -0.32 1.09
N VAL A 121 8.61 0.75 0.35
CA VAL A 121 8.78 2.12 0.84
C VAL A 121 7.47 2.82 1.25
N ALA A 122 6.31 2.26 0.89
CA ALA A 122 5.02 2.92 1.14
C ALA A 122 4.27 2.35 2.35
N PHE A 123 4.69 1.22 2.88
CA PHE A 123 4.03 0.55 4.01
C PHE A 123 5.03 0.17 5.09
N THR A 124 4.60 0.28 6.34
CA THR A 124 5.39 -0.19 7.48
C THR A 124 5.21 -1.71 7.68
N PRO A 125 6.12 -2.39 8.39
CA PRO A 125 5.93 -3.79 8.72
C PRO A 125 4.63 -4.07 9.46
N GLU A 126 4.22 -3.18 10.35
CA GLU A 126 2.97 -3.29 11.10
C GLU A 126 1.74 -3.20 10.19
N GLN A 127 1.79 -2.30 9.19
CA GLN A 127 0.74 -2.22 8.17
C GLN A 127 0.71 -3.48 7.30
N LEU A 128 1.87 -4.00 6.90
CA LEU A 128 1.98 -5.24 6.12
C LEU A 128 1.46 -6.46 6.89
N GLN A 129 1.61 -6.48 8.22
CA GLN A 129 1.04 -7.53 9.07
C GLN A 129 -0.50 -7.56 8.99
N GLN A 130 -1.14 -6.42 8.72
CA GLN A 130 -2.60 -6.30 8.59
C GLN A 130 -3.11 -6.64 7.19
N PHE A 131 -2.22 -6.82 6.20
CA PHE A 131 -2.64 -7.22 4.86
C PHE A 131 -3.30 -8.60 4.90
N PRO A 132 -4.34 -8.83 4.12
CA PRO A 132 -4.95 -10.15 4.03
C PRO A 132 -3.97 -11.15 3.42
N THR A 133 -4.10 -12.41 3.80
CA THR A 133 -3.40 -13.49 3.12
C THR A 133 -3.83 -13.52 1.66
N PHE A 134 -2.86 -13.54 0.76
CA PHE A 134 -3.12 -13.53 -0.66
C PHE A 134 -3.92 -14.78 -1.09
N SER A 135 -4.96 -14.54 -1.88
CA SER A 135 -5.70 -15.57 -2.60
C SER A 135 -5.60 -15.30 -4.10
N PRO A 136 -5.35 -16.29 -4.94
CA PRO A 136 -5.26 -16.12 -6.39
C PRO A 136 -6.59 -15.79 -7.06
N SER A 137 -7.72 -15.90 -6.35
CA SER A 137 -9.04 -15.58 -6.89
C SER A 137 -9.11 -14.12 -7.37
N GLY A 138 -9.54 -13.91 -8.60
CA GLY A 138 -9.67 -12.57 -9.20
C GLY A 138 -8.34 -11.95 -9.64
N THR A 139 -7.25 -12.72 -9.66
CA THR A 139 -5.96 -12.26 -10.16
C THR A 139 -5.49 -13.12 -11.33
N THR A 140 -4.59 -12.56 -12.15
CA THR A 140 -3.93 -13.28 -13.25
C THR A 140 -2.42 -13.18 -13.07
N ASP A 141 -1.72 -14.31 -13.18
CA ASP A 141 -0.26 -14.32 -13.14
C ASP A 141 0.31 -13.52 -14.31
N VAL A 142 1.33 -12.71 -14.03
CA VAL A 142 2.09 -12.00 -15.07
C VAL A 142 3.27 -12.88 -15.47
N ALA A 143 3.39 -13.11 -16.78
CA ALA A 143 4.43 -14.00 -17.32
C ALA A 143 5.84 -13.46 -17.03
N ASP A 144 6.78 -14.37 -16.82
CA ASP A 144 8.17 -14.06 -16.40
C ASP A 144 8.94 -13.20 -17.41
N ASP A 145 8.59 -13.30 -18.70
CA ASP A 145 9.19 -12.49 -19.78
C ASP A 145 8.58 -11.09 -19.91
N THR A 146 7.48 -10.84 -19.21
CA THR A 146 6.82 -9.53 -19.19
C THR A 146 7.70 -8.50 -18.50
N THR A 147 7.80 -7.32 -19.11
CA THR A 147 8.49 -6.17 -18.51
C THR A 147 7.49 -5.27 -17.81
N ILE A 148 7.74 -4.98 -16.55
CA ILE A 148 6.98 -4.03 -15.72
C ILE A 148 7.89 -2.88 -15.29
N LYS A 149 7.29 -1.79 -14.81
CA LYS A 149 8.04 -0.65 -14.27
C LYS A 149 8.11 -0.74 -12.76
N VAL A 150 9.31 -0.61 -12.21
CA VAL A 150 9.56 -0.59 -10.76
C VAL A 150 10.39 0.65 -10.44
N GLY A 151 10.04 1.39 -9.40
CA GLY A 151 10.82 2.55 -8.96
C GLY A 151 12.25 2.16 -8.56
N LEU A 152 13.19 3.09 -8.68
CA LEU A 152 14.56 2.92 -8.20
C LEU A 152 14.73 3.59 -6.84
N ALA A 153 15.39 2.94 -5.91
CA ALA A 153 15.76 3.56 -4.64
C ALA A 153 16.70 4.74 -4.89
N LYS A 154 16.45 5.88 -4.26
CA LYS A 154 17.44 6.98 -4.29
C LYS A 154 18.65 6.55 -3.48
N PRO A 155 19.89 6.72 -4.01
CA PRO A 155 21.08 6.56 -3.20
C PRO A 155 21.02 7.54 -2.03
N SER A 156 21.15 7.03 -0.81
CA SER A 156 21.40 7.87 0.36
C SER A 156 22.83 8.38 0.28
N HIS A 157 23.00 9.69 0.16
CA HIS A 157 24.31 10.35 0.28
C HIS A 157 24.57 10.70 1.73
#